data_7a550519b4671de87d3dba7e7bc188fd
#
_entry.id   7a550519b4671de87d3dba7e7bc188fd
#
_cell.length_a   1.000
_cell.length_b   1.000
_cell.length_c   1.000
_cell.angle_alpha   90.00
_cell.angle_beta   90.00
_cell.angle_gamma   90.00
#
_symmetry.space_group_name_H-M   'P 1'
#
loop_
_entity.id
_entity.type
_entity.pdbx_description
1 polymer ?
#
loop_
_entity_poly.entity_id
_entity_poly.type
_entity_poly.pdbx_seq_one_letter_code
_entity_poly.pdbx_strand_id
1 'polypeptide(L)'
;MNIVITGASKGLGKAIAAAFAKDGQGHSFFFCARNAEELEATAADLQGRFPQNKVYTQTCDVSDKTALQQFVAWINNQVTKVDILVNNAGIYLPGSAYGEDDGTLEKMMEVNLYSAYHLTRMILPGMINNNPSTGSGGHIFNICSIASIIAYPNGGAYSISKFALYGFSKNLREEMKPHGIKVTHVLPGAAYTDSWSGSGIDPNRSMEAADVAHRVDAAAQLSPQACVG
;
A
#
# COMPACT_ATOMS: atom_id res chain seq x y z
N MET A 1 -10.97 -10.58 -8.14
CA MET A 1 -10.48 -10.23 -6.77
C MET A 1 -10.94 -8.84 -6.39
N ASN A 2 -11.15 -8.60 -5.09
CA ASN A 2 -11.42 -7.28 -4.53
C ASN A 2 -10.11 -6.73 -3.95
N ILE A 3 -9.58 -5.66 -4.55
CA ILE A 3 -8.24 -5.13 -4.29
C ILE A 3 -8.35 -3.71 -3.73
N VAL A 4 -7.86 -3.50 -2.52
CA VAL A 4 -7.81 -2.18 -1.87
C VAL A 4 -6.39 -1.62 -1.98
N ILE A 5 -6.25 -0.39 -2.47
CA ILE A 5 -4.95 0.29 -2.61
C ILE A 5 -5.04 1.70 -2.03
N THR A 6 -4.24 1.99 -1.01
CA THR A 6 -4.12 3.35 -0.47
C THR A 6 -3.06 4.15 -1.22
N GLY A 7 -3.29 5.46 -1.39
CA GLY A 7 -2.38 6.33 -2.14
C GLY A 7 -2.33 5.96 -3.63
N ALA A 8 -3.49 5.61 -4.22
CA ALA A 8 -3.59 5.09 -5.58
C ALA A 8 -3.61 6.17 -6.67
N SER A 9 -3.67 7.47 -6.32
CA SER A 9 -3.82 8.56 -7.30
C SER A 9 -2.61 8.74 -8.22
N LYS A 10 -1.42 8.33 -7.81
CA LYS A 10 -0.18 8.49 -8.57
C LYS A 10 0.92 7.52 -8.12
N GLY A 11 2.08 7.64 -8.75
CA GLY A 11 3.31 6.94 -8.35
C GLY A 11 3.15 5.44 -8.27
N LEU A 12 3.65 4.85 -7.17
CA LEU A 12 3.70 3.40 -6.99
C LEU A 12 2.31 2.78 -6.85
N GLY A 13 1.37 3.44 -6.16
CA GLY A 13 -0.01 2.92 -6.02
C GLY A 13 -0.72 2.79 -7.37
N LYS A 14 -0.60 3.81 -8.25
CA LYS A 14 -1.12 3.76 -9.63
C LYS A 14 -0.45 2.65 -10.43
N ALA A 15 0.87 2.50 -10.33
CA ALA A 15 1.61 1.46 -11.04
C ALA A 15 1.21 0.05 -10.60
N ILE A 16 1.03 -0.19 -9.29
CA ILE A 16 0.57 -1.46 -8.74
C ILE A 16 -0.85 -1.79 -9.25
N ALA A 17 -1.76 -0.81 -9.24
CA ALA A 17 -3.10 -0.98 -9.78
C ALA A 17 -3.06 -1.41 -11.26
N ALA A 18 -2.23 -0.75 -12.07
CA ALA A 18 -2.07 -1.08 -13.48
C ALA A 18 -1.44 -2.47 -13.70
N ALA A 19 -0.52 -2.92 -12.83
CA ALA A 19 0.05 -4.26 -12.91
C ALA A 19 -1.00 -5.34 -12.69
N PHE A 20 -1.81 -5.24 -11.62
CA PHE A 20 -2.92 -6.16 -11.37
C PHE A 20 -3.98 -6.14 -12.49
N ALA A 21 -4.29 -4.96 -13.02
CA ALA A 21 -5.37 -4.83 -14.02
C ALA A 21 -5.06 -5.53 -15.35
N LYS A 22 -3.79 -5.82 -15.63
CA LYS A 22 -3.33 -6.41 -16.90
C LYS A 22 -3.63 -7.91 -17.05
N ASP A 23 -3.90 -8.64 -15.97
CA ASP A 23 -4.03 -10.10 -15.99
C ASP A 23 -5.32 -10.60 -16.70
N GLY A 24 -6.24 -9.70 -17.04
CA GLY A 24 -7.47 -10.01 -17.77
C GLY A 24 -8.57 -10.69 -16.94
N GLN A 25 -8.35 -10.91 -15.63
CA GLN A 25 -9.27 -11.65 -14.77
C GLN A 25 -10.52 -10.85 -14.35
N GLY A 26 -10.50 -9.54 -14.52
CA GLY A 26 -11.58 -8.65 -14.08
C GLY A 26 -11.61 -8.51 -12.54
N HIS A 27 -11.01 -7.44 -12.05
CA HIS A 27 -10.94 -7.14 -10.62
C HIS A 27 -11.84 -5.97 -10.24
N SER A 28 -12.20 -5.90 -8.95
CA SER A 28 -12.79 -4.71 -8.35
C SER A 28 -11.73 -4.00 -7.53
N PHE A 29 -11.37 -2.80 -7.93
CA PHE A 29 -10.41 -1.95 -7.24
C PHE A 29 -11.11 -0.93 -6.36
N PHE A 30 -10.62 -0.75 -5.14
CA PHE A 30 -11.07 0.25 -4.17
C PHE A 30 -9.89 1.16 -3.86
N PHE A 31 -9.90 2.34 -4.42
CA PHE A 31 -8.82 3.32 -4.30
C PHE A 31 -9.15 4.39 -3.29
N CYS A 32 -8.16 4.82 -2.53
CA CYS A 32 -8.25 6.07 -1.79
C CYS A 32 -6.99 6.94 -1.94
N ALA A 33 -7.20 8.25 -1.91
CA ALA A 33 -6.18 9.28 -1.84
C ALA A 33 -6.82 10.58 -1.35
N ARG A 34 -5.99 11.60 -1.04
CA ARG A 34 -6.48 12.91 -0.58
C ARG A 34 -7.00 13.81 -1.71
N ASN A 35 -6.37 13.72 -2.88
CA ASN A 35 -6.75 14.52 -4.05
C ASN A 35 -7.79 13.76 -4.88
N ALA A 36 -9.02 14.24 -4.89
CA ALA A 36 -10.13 13.62 -5.61
C ALA A 36 -9.91 13.64 -7.13
N GLU A 37 -9.46 14.76 -7.69
CA GLU A 37 -9.26 14.92 -9.12
C GLU A 37 -8.19 13.97 -9.68
N GLU A 38 -7.02 13.89 -9.01
CA GLU A 38 -5.96 12.94 -9.40
C GLU A 38 -6.44 11.49 -9.25
N LEU A 39 -7.25 11.19 -8.23
CA LEU A 39 -7.76 9.86 -7.98
C LEU A 39 -8.75 9.43 -9.05
N GLU A 40 -9.68 10.28 -9.42
CA GLU A 40 -10.66 10.05 -10.50
C GLU A 40 -9.97 9.93 -11.85
N ALA A 41 -8.98 10.77 -12.15
CA ALA A 41 -8.19 10.68 -13.38
C ALA A 41 -7.46 9.33 -13.49
N THR A 42 -6.90 8.84 -12.37
CA THR A 42 -6.26 7.52 -12.33
C THR A 42 -7.27 6.39 -12.52
N ALA A 43 -8.44 6.48 -11.92
CA ALA A 43 -9.51 5.50 -12.09
C ALA A 43 -10.01 5.45 -13.54
N ALA A 44 -10.23 6.59 -14.16
CA ALA A 44 -10.65 6.69 -15.56
C ALA A 44 -9.59 6.14 -16.52
N ASP A 45 -8.30 6.44 -16.32
CA ASP A 45 -7.19 5.88 -17.10
C ASP A 45 -7.17 4.34 -16.99
N LEU A 46 -7.28 3.81 -15.78
CA LEU A 46 -7.26 2.36 -15.56
C LEU A 46 -8.46 1.68 -16.19
N GLN A 47 -9.66 2.24 -16.00
CA GLN A 47 -10.90 1.72 -16.55
C GLN A 47 -10.89 1.76 -18.08
N GLY A 48 -10.35 2.81 -18.69
CA GLY A 48 -10.24 2.96 -20.15
C GLY A 48 -9.25 1.96 -20.76
N ARG A 49 -8.12 1.72 -20.09
CA ARG A 49 -7.10 0.76 -20.59
C ARG A 49 -7.46 -0.70 -20.34
N PHE A 50 -8.20 -0.98 -19.29
CA PHE A 50 -8.53 -2.34 -18.84
C PHE A 50 -10.03 -2.43 -18.47
N PRO A 51 -10.94 -2.37 -19.45
CA PRO A 51 -12.38 -2.21 -19.24
C PRO A 51 -13.06 -3.41 -18.53
N GLN A 52 -12.39 -4.55 -18.44
CA GLN A 52 -12.89 -5.72 -17.71
C GLN A 52 -12.85 -5.52 -16.17
N ASN A 53 -12.09 -4.55 -15.69
CA ASN A 53 -12.00 -4.24 -14.26
C ASN A 53 -13.07 -3.21 -13.85
N LYS A 54 -13.39 -3.17 -12.56
CA LYS A 54 -14.22 -2.13 -11.96
C LYS A 54 -13.35 -1.30 -11.02
N VAL A 55 -13.43 0.01 -11.11
CA VAL A 55 -12.65 0.91 -10.26
C VAL A 55 -13.59 1.80 -9.46
N TYR A 56 -13.47 1.74 -8.16
CA TYR A 56 -14.22 2.54 -7.20
C TYR A 56 -13.26 3.46 -6.46
N THR A 57 -13.63 4.70 -6.25
CA THR A 57 -12.79 5.72 -5.62
C THR A 57 -13.49 6.33 -4.42
N GLN A 58 -12.74 6.66 -3.40
CA GLN A 58 -13.20 7.49 -2.29
C GLN A 58 -12.06 8.37 -1.79
N THR A 59 -12.32 9.67 -1.69
CA THR A 59 -11.38 10.60 -1.06
C THR A 59 -11.22 10.24 0.41
N CYS A 60 -9.98 10.05 0.86
CA CYS A 60 -9.66 9.70 2.24
C CYS A 60 -8.27 10.22 2.60
N ASP A 61 -8.17 10.96 3.69
CA ASP A 61 -6.88 11.19 4.36
C ASP A 61 -6.60 10.01 5.29
N VAL A 62 -5.62 9.21 4.93
CA VAL A 62 -5.27 7.99 5.69
C VAL A 62 -4.67 8.29 7.08
N SER A 63 -4.26 9.52 7.36
CA SER A 63 -3.81 9.94 8.69
C SER A 63 -4.99 10.15 9.66
N ASP A 64 -6.20 10.36 9.13
CA ASP A 64 -7.43 10.45 9.92
C ASP A 64 -8.08 9.07 10.09
N LYS A 65 -8.06 8.57 11.32
CA LYS A 65 -8.68 7.29 11.68
C LYS A 65 -10.19 7.25 11.39
N THR A 66 -10.89 8.38 11.53
CA THR A 66 -12.32 8.46 11.24
C THR A 66 -12.58 8.33 9.74
N ALA A 67 -11.76 9.01 8.92
CA ALA A 67 -11.82 8.86 7.47
C ALA A 67 -11.54 7.41 7.02
N LEU A 68 -10.58 6.72 7.65
CA LEU A 68 -10.33 5.30 7.41
C LEU A 68 -11.53 4.42 7.79
N GLN A 69 -12.22 4.70 8.91
CA GLN A 69 -13.44 3.98 9.29
C GLN A 69 -14.55 4.14 8.25
N GLN A 70 -14.73 5.36 7.75
CA GLN A 70 -15.71 5.65 6.69
C GLN A 70 -15.34 4.94 5.38
N PHE A 71 -14.06 4.93 5.02
CA PHE A 71 -13.55 4.22 3.84
C PHE A 71 -13.82 2.71 3.94
N VAL A 72 -13.54 2.08 5.08
CA VAL A 72 -13.81 0.64 5.28
C VAL A 72 -15.31 0.35 5.27
N ALA A 73 -16.13 1.18 5.91
CA ALA A 73 -17.59 1.03 5.86
C ALA A 73 -18.12 1.12 4.42
N TRP A 74 -17.59 2.05 3.63
CA TRP A 74 -17.93 2.18 2.22
C TRP A 74 -17.50 0.94 1.39
N ILE A 75 -16.32 0.37 1.62
CA ILE A 75 -15.89 -0.89 0.97
C ILE A 75 -16.86 -2.02 1.34
N ASN A 76 -17.19 -2.18 2.62
CA ASN A 76 -18.05 -3.25 3.11
C ASN A 76 -19.50 -3.18 2.56
N ASN A 77 -19.94 -1.99 2.13
CA ASN A 77 -21.21 -1.84 1.41
C ASN A 77 -21.15 -2.32 -0.05
N GLN A 78 -19.95 -2.49 -0.62
CA GLN A 78 -19.76 -2.94 -2.00
C GLN A 78 -19.41 -4.43 -2.08
N VAL A 79 -18.61 -4.93 -1.12
CA VAL A 79 -18.11 -6.31 -1.12
C VAL A 79 -18.06 -6.88 0.28
N THR A 80 -18.21 -8.19 0.39
CA THR A 80 -18.15 -8.91 1.68
C THR A 80 -16.73 -9.29 2.11
N LYS A 81 -15.77 -9.24 1.16
CA LYS A 81 -14.38 -9.67 1.42
C LYS A 81 -13.41 -8.84 0.57
N VAL A 82 -12.33 -8.45 1.18
CA VAL A 82 -11.13 -7.94 0.49
C VAL A 82 -10.17 -9.12 0.28
N ASP A 83 -9.71 -9.30 -0.96
CA ASP A 83 -8.75 -10.36 -1.31
C ASP A 83 -7.30 -9.86 -1.20
N ILE A 84 -7.05 -8.61 -1.61
CA ILE A 84 -5.74 -7.99 -1.54
C ILE A 84 -5.85 -6.61 -0.90
N LEU A 85 -5.02 -6.35 0.10
CA LEU A 85 -4.83 -5.03 0.69
C LEU A 85 -3.41 -4.54 0.40
N VAL A 86 -3.27 -3.39 -0.26
CA VAL A 86 -1.99 -2.72 -0.48
C VAL A 86 -1.91 -1.44 0.35
N ASN A 87 -1.22 -1.49 1.46
CA ASN A 87 -0.87 -0.34 2.28
C ASN A 87 0.30 0.39 1.61
N ASN A 88 -0.03 1.29 0.68
CA ASN A 88 0.95 2.00 -0.12
C ASN A 88 1.07 3.49 0.25
N ALA A 89 0.02 4.10 0.79
CA ALA A 89 0.07 5.51 1.17
C ALA A 89 1.26 5.80 2.08
N GLY A 90 1.99 6.86 1.77
CA GLY A 90 3.16 7.26 2.54
C GLY A 90 3.65 8.64 2.13
N ILE A 91 4.38 9.29 3.03
CA ILE A 91 5.05 10.56 2.78
C ILE A 91 6.53 10.43 3.13
N TYR A 92 7.34 11.24 2.47
CA TYR A 92 8.75 11.40 2.73
C TYR A 92 9.04 12.87 2.99
N LEU A 93 9.55 13.18 4.17
CA LEU A 93 10.08 14.49 4.54
C LEU A 93 11.53 14.27 4.94
N PRO A 94 12.50 14.78 4.17
CA PRO A 94 13.91 14.60 4.49
C PRO A 94 14.29 15.47 5.69
N GLY A 95 15.07 14.91 6.61
CA GLY A 95 15.58 15.64 7.77
C GLY A 95 16.50 14.78 8.63
N SER A 96 17.34 15.43 9.43
CA SER A 96 18.17 14.72 10.40
C SER A 96 17.40 14.52 11.70
N ALA A 97 17.53 13.36 12.32
CA ALA A 97 16.79 13.00 13.53
C ALA A 97 16.94 13.98 14.71
N TYR A 98 17.99 14.80 14.72
CA TYR A 98 18.24 15.81 15.75
C TYR A 98 17.89 17.25 15.34
N GLY A 99 17.50 17.49 14.09
CA GLY A 99 17.26 18.83 13.56
C GLY A 99 15.98 18.97 12.73
N GLU A 100 15.11 17.96 12.74
CA GLU A 100 13.78 18.05 12.13
C GLU A 100 12.88 18.97 12.97
N ASP A 101 11.93 19.63 12.29
CA ASP A 101 10.89 20.42 12.97
C ASP A 101 10.01 19.55 13.85
N ASP A 102 9.53 20.11 14.96
CA ASP A 102 8.57 19.46 15.84
C ASP A 102 7.31 19.04 15.07
N GLY A 103 6.82 17.83 15.34
CA GLY A 103 5.67 17.25 14.67
C GLY A 103 5.99 16.48 13.38
N THR A 104 7.24 16.52 12.88
CA THR A 104 7.64 15.80 11.67
C THR A 104 7.54 14.29 11.85
N LEU A 105 8.00 13.77 13.00
CA LEU A 105 7.92 12.35 13.32
C LEU A 105 6.45 11.91 13.42
N GLU A 106 5.65 12.64 14.18
CA GLU A 106 4.24 12.33 14.37
C GLU A 106 3.50 12.24 13.04
N LYS A 107 3.69 13.24 12.18
CA LYS A 107 3.09 13.29 10.84
C LYS A 107 3.49 12.09 9.97
N MET A 108 4.77 11.70 10.00
CA MET A 108 5.21 10.54 9.25
C MET A 108 4.72 9.23 9.87
N MET A 109 4.64 9.12 11.17
CA MET A 109 4.08 7.96 11.86
C MET A 109 2.59 7.80 11.56
N GLU A 110 1.81 8.88 11.56
CA GLU A 110 0.39 8.87 11.22
C GLU A 110 0.15 8.34 9.80
N VAL A 111 0.88 8.86 8.82
CA VAL A 111 0.69 8.48 7.42
C VAL A 111 1.35 7.13 7.10
N ASN A 112 2.60 6.90 7.52
CA ASN A 112 3.38 5.74 7.06
C ASN A 112 3.13 4.47 7.87
N LEU A 113 2.73 4.60 9.16
CA LEU A 113 2.49 3.46 10.03
C LEU A 113 1.04 3.34 10.49
N TYR A 114 0.49 4.36 11.16
CA TYR A 114 -0.82 4.23 11.79
C TYR A 114 -1.93 4.03 10.77
N SER A 115 -1.81 4.61 9.59
CA SER A 115 -2.72 4.35 8.46
C SER A 115 -2.79 2.87 8.13
N ALA A 116 -1.64 2.23 7.87
CA ALA A 116 -1.54 0.82 7.54
C ALA A 116 -2.02 -0.07 8.70
N TYR A 117 -1.62 0.26 9.94
CA TYR A 117 -2.01 -0.46 11.14
C TYR A 117 -3.53 -0.44 11.36
N HIS A 118 -4.15 0.74 11.31
CA HIS A 118 -5.59 0.87 11.53
C HIS A 118 -6.40 0.25 10.40
N LEU A 119 -6.06 0.54 9.14
CA LEU A 119 -6.77 0.00 7.98
C LEU A 119 -6.71 -1.53 7.95
N THR A 120 -5.53 -2.10 8.16
CA THR A 120 -5.36 -3.56 8.23
C THR A 120 -6.26 -4.18 9.30
N ARG A 121 -6.27 -3.64 10.52
CA ARG A 121 -7.10 -4.14 11.62
C ARG A 121 -8.60 -4.06 11.35
N MET A 122 -9.04 -3.07 10.58
CA MET A 122 -10.46 -2.92 10.19
C MET A 122 -10.86 -3.89 9.08
N ILE A 123 -9.95 -4.24 8.17
CA ILE A 123 -10.23 -5.13 7.03
C ILE A 123 -10.04 -6.61 7.40
N LEU A 124 -9.07 -6.93 8.26
CA LEU A 124 -8.70 -8.30 8.62
C LEU A 124 -9.87 -9.18 9.08
N PRO A 125 -10.84 -8.74 9.91
CA PRO A 125 -11.96 -9.60 10.30
C PRO A 125 -12.74 -10.14 9.09
N GLY A 126 -12.96 -9.32 8.07
CA GLY A 126 -13.59 -9.74 6.81
C GLY A 126 -12.74 -10.74 6.02
N MET A 127 -11.42 -10.56 6.00
CA MET A 127 -10.50 -11.51 5.34
C MET A 127 -10.49 -12.87 6.07
N ILE A 128 -10.44 -12.88 7.40
CA ILE A 128 -10.41 -14.10 8.23
C ILE A 128 -11.73 -14.87 8.13
N ASN A 129 -12.86 -14.20 8.36
CA ASN A 129 -14.17 -14.84 8.43
C ASN A 129 -14.64 -15.41 7.08
N ASN A 130 -14.20 -14.83 5.98
CA ASN A 130 -14.57 -15.27 4.64
C ASN A 130 -13.46 -16.11 3.98
N ASN A 131 -12.50 -16.61 4.75
CA ASN A 131 -11.45 -17.48 4.24
C ASN A 131 -12.01 -18.90 4.05
N PRO A 132 -12.05 -19.44 2.82
CA PRO A 132 -12.41 -20.83 2.64
C PRO A 132 -11.37 -21.73 3.30
N SER A 133 -11.80 -22.80 3.94
CA SER A 133 -10.94 -23.81 4.60
C SER A 133 -9.87 -24.43 3.69
N THR A 134 -9.83 -24.06 2.43
CA THR A 134 -8.91 -24.52 1.39
C THR A 134 -7.70 -23.59 1.15
N GLY A 135 -7.48 -22.57 1.98
CA GLY A 135 -6.15 -21.96 2.11
C GLY A 135 -5.80 -20.75 1.24
N SER A 136 -6.75 -20.03 0.65
CA SER A 136 -6.47 -18.74 0.00
C SER A 136 -7.09 -17.55 0.75
N GLY A 137 -6.54 -17.25 1.92
CA GLY A 137 -7.09 -16.25 2.86
C GLY A 137 -6.97 -14.80 2.43
N GLY A 138 -6.22 -14.53 1.39
CA GLY A 138 -5.93 -13.17 0.94
C GLY A 138 -4.46 -12.78 1.11
N HIS A 139 -4.12 -11.56 0.70
CA HIS A 139 -2.74 -11.07 0.73
C HIS A 139 -2.68 -9.60 1.15
N ILE A 140 -1.83 -9.29 2.10
CA ILE A 140 -1.55 -7.93 2.56
C ILE A 140 -0.15 -7.54 2.11
N PHE A 141 -0.04 -6.44 1.39
CA PHE A 141 1.22 -5.83 1.00
C PHE A 141 1.44 -4.55 1.79
N ASN A 142 2.55 -4.45 2.51
CA ASN A 142 2.98 -3.23 3.16
C ASN A 142 4.16 -2.64 2.37
N ILE A 143 3.97 -1.46 1.79
CA ILE A 143 5.03 -0.79 1.04
C ILE A 143 5.97 -0.09 2.02
N CYS A 144 6.99 -0.82 2.40
CA CYS A 144 8.09 -0.38 3.24
C CYS A 144 9.11 0.45 2.42
N SER A 145 10.38 0.32 2.72
CA SER A 145 11.49 0.96 2.01
C SER A 145 12.79 0.25 2.37
N ILE A 146 13.85 0.42 1.58
CA ILE A 146 15.21 0.10 2.03
C ILE A 146 15.56 0.84 3.32
N ALA A 147 14.98 2.02 3.54
CA ALA A 147 15.04 2.78 4.78
C ALA A 147 14.43 2.05 6.01
N SER A 148 13.75 0.93 5.82
CA SER A 148 13.23 0.08 6.89
C SER A 148 14.28 -0.82 7.53
N ILE A 149 15.43 -0.98 6.90
CA ILE A 149 16.50 -1.90 7.32
C ILE A 149 17.89 -1.29 7.29
N ILE A 150 18.07 -0.15 6.60
CA ILE A 150 19.34 0.55 6.51
C ILE A 150 19.13 2.00 6.92
N ALA A 151 19.92 2.46 7.90
CA ALA A 151 19.98 3.87 8.30
C ALA A 151 20.87 4.65 7.32
N TYR A 152 20.53 5.92 7.08
CA TYR A 152 21.31 6.82 6.24
C TYR A 152 21.18 8.28 6.75
N PRO A 153 22.13 9.16 6.42
CA PRO A 153 22.05 10.57 6.79
C PRO A 153 20.77 11.22 6.24
N ASN A 154 20.12 12.06 7.03
CA ASN A 154 18.83 12.70 6.73
C ASN A 154 17.66 11.71 6.52
N GLY A 155 17.78 10.49 7.03
CA GLY A 155 16.68 9.52 7.07
C GLY A 155 15.66 9.81 8.16
N GLY A 156 16.11 10.38 9.29
CA GLY A 156 15.30 10.91 10.39
C GLY A 156 14.00 10.17 10.66
N ALA A 157 12.94 10.92 10.83
CA ALA A 157 11.59 10.43 11.09
C ALA A 157 11.07 9.49 9.98
N TYR A 158 11.50 9.67 8.73
CA TYR A 158 11.12 8.75 7.65
C TYR A 158 11.63 7.33 7.91
N SER A 159 12.93 7.18 8.19
CA SER A 159 13.49 5.85 8.50
C SER A 159 12.80 5.25 9.72
N ILE A 160 12.60 6.03 10.79
CA ILE A 160 11.91 5.57 12.00
C ILE A 160 10.52 5.02 11.63
N SER A 161 9.73 5.75 10.86
CA SER A 161 8.38 5.31 10.46
C SER A 161 8.41 4.04 9.59
N LYS A 162 9.41 3.91 8.71
CA LYS A 162 9.55 2.73 7.84
C LYS A 162 10.12 1.51 8.57
N PHE A 163 11.01 1.67 9.54
CA PHE A 163 11.38 0.59 10.47
C PHE A 163 10.18 0.09 11.28
N ALA A 164 9.35 1.02 11.77
CA ALA A 164 8.16 0.66 12.53
C ALA A 164 7.12 -0.09 11.66
N LEU A 165 6.88 0.35 10.41
CA LEU A 165 6.02 -0.36 9.45
C LEU A 165 6.56 -1.76 9.14
N TYR A 166 7.87 -1.91 8.99
CA TYR A 166 8.51 -3.21 8.78
C TYR A 166 8.32 -4.14 9.98
N GLY A 167 8.52 -3.61 11.20
CA GLY A 167 8.26 -4.35 12.44
C GLY A 167 6.82 -4.82 12.54
N PHE A 168 5.85 -3.93 12.26
CA PHE A 168 4.44 -4.29 12.18
C PHE A 168 4.19 -5.39 11.15
N SER A 169 4.76 -5.26 9.95
CA SER A 169 4.58 -6.23 8.87
C SER A 169 5.10 -7.63 9.24
N LYS A 170 6.25 -7.71 9.92
CA LYS A 170 6.83 -8.98 10.39
C LYS A 170 5.94 -9.66 11.44
N ASN A 171 5.48 -8.92 12.44
CA ASN A 171 4.58 -9.47 13.44
C ASN A 171 3.27 -9.94 12.83
N LEU A 172 2.65 -9.11 11.99
CA LEU A 172 1.42 -9.45 11.31
C LEU A 172 1.55 -10.73 10.46
N ARG A 173 2.69 -10.92 9.80
CA ARG A 173 2.96 -12.13 9.02
C ARG A 173 2.90 -13.39 9.88
N GLU A 174 3.52 -13.37 11.06
CA GLU A 174 3.50 -14.53 11.97
C GLU A 174 2.08 -14.80 12.49
N GLU A 175 1.36 -13.75 12.86
CA GLU A 175 -0.01 -13.86 13.38
C GLU A 175 -1.01 -14.35 12.32
N MET A 176 -0.78 -14.04 11.05
CA MET A 176 -1.71 -14.38 9.95
C MET A 176 -1.45 -15.75 9.32
N LYS A 177 -0.34 -16.41 9.60
CA LYS A 177 -0.05 -17.77 9.13
C LYS A 177 -1.16 -18.78 9.44
N PRO A 178 -1.69 -18.86 10.67
CA PRO A 178 -2.78 -19.79 10.99
C PRO A 178 -4.07 -19.53 10.21
N HIS A 179 -4.24 -18.30 9.70
CA HIS A 179 -5.41 -17.89 8.93
C HIS A 179 -5.21 -18.03 7.41
N GLY A 180 -4.05 -18.52 6.95
CA GLY A 180 -3.74 -18.64 5.53
C GLY A 180 -3.69 -17.29 4.79
N ILE A 181 -3.51 -16.18 5.50
CA ILE A 181 -3.38 -14.83 4.94
C ILE A 181 -1.90 -14.52 4.76
N LYS A 182 -1.49 -14.22 3.53
CA LYS A 182 -0.11 -13.84 3.22
C LYS A 182 0.13 -12.38 3.61
N VAL A 183 1.31 -12.09 4.13
CA VAL A 183 1.77 -10.72 4.40
C VAL A 183 3.15 -10.55 3.79
N THR A 184 3.26 -9.63 2.83
CA THR A 184 4.51 -9.28 2.16
C THR A 184 4.89 -7.85 2.47
N HIS A 185 6.11 -7.64 2.95
CA HIS A 185 6.72 -6.33 3.05
C HIS A 185 7.60 -6.09 1.82
N VAL A 186 7.30 -5.04 1.08
CA VAL A 186 8.05 -4.65 -0.11
C VAL A 186 9.03 -3.55 0.29
N LEU A 187 10.32 -3.74 0.01
CA LEU A 187 11.39 -2.80 0.38
C LEU A 187 12.00 -2.16 -0.90
N PRO A 188 11.30 -1.23 -1.54
CA PRO A 188 11.87 -0.54 -2.69
C PRO A 188 13.12 0.23 -2.27
N GLY A 189 14.11 0.27 -3.16
CA GLY A 189 15.14 1.30 -3.14
C GLY A 189 14.57 2.66 -3.54
N ALA A 190 15.42 3.57 -4.00
CA ALA A 190 14.96 4.83 -4.57
C ALA A 190 14.14 4.53 -5.84
N ALA A 191 12.82 4.57 -5.73
CA ALA A 191 11.92 4.47 -6.88
C ALA A 191 11.56 5.89 -7.34
N TYR A 192 11.80 6.20 -8.62
CA TYR A 192 11.43 7.50 -9.17
C TYR A 192 9.92 7.62 -9.20
N THR A 193 9.40 8.47 -8.34
CA THR A 193 7.99 8.80 -8.26
C THR A 193 7.86 10.31 -8.09
N ASP A 194 6.67 10.85 -8.26
CA ASP A 194 6.40 12.28 -8.06
C ASP A 194 6.85 12.80 -6.68
N SER A 195 7.01 11.92 -5.70
CA SER A 195 7.53 12.25 -4.36
C SER A 195 9.00 12.70 -4.38
N TRP A 196 9.72 12.40 -5.46
CA TRP A 196 11.14 12.76 -5.66
C TRP A 196 11.33 13.89 -6.66
N SER A 197 10.26 14.41 -7.26
CA SER A 197 10.35 15.55 -8.16
C SER A 197 10.91 16.76 -7.41
N GLY A 198 12.03 17.30 -7.90
CA GLY A 198 12.75 18.40 -7.25
C GLY A 198 13.82 17.99 -6.21
N SER A 199 14.03 16.71 -5.94
CA SER A 199 15.05 16.22 -4.98
C SER A 199 16.49 16.22 -5.54
N GLY A 200 16.69 16.51 -6.84
CA GLY A 200 18.01 16.48 -7.50
C GLY A 200 18.56 15.06 -7.74
N ILE A 201 17.77 14.02 -7.49
CA ILE A 201 18.17 12.62 -7.77
C ILE A 201 18.06 12.37 -9.28
N ASP A 202 19.15 11.82 -9.85
CA ASP A 202 19.18 11.41 -11.25
C ASP A 202 18.14 10.30 -11.51
N PRO A 203 17.15 10.52 -12.40
CA PRO A 203 16.15 9.52 -12.74
C PRO A 203 16.78 8.19 -13.21
N ASN A 204 17.91 8.22 -13.90
CA ASN A 204 18.60 7.02 -14.42
C ASN A 204 19.21 6.14 -13.31
N ARG A 205 19.29 6.64 -12.08
CA ARG A 205 19.77 5.89 -10.90
C ARG A 205 18.63 5.38 -10.00
N SER A 206 17.41 5.59 -10.42
CA SER A 206 16.22 5.21 -9.67
C SER A 206 15.47 4.08 -10.36
N MET A 207 14.86 3.19 -9.57
CA MET A 207 13.97 2.14 -10.09
C MET A 207 12.72 2.79 -10.67
N GLU A 208 12.16 2.21 -11.72
CA GLU A 208 10.83 2.59 -12.18
C GLU A 208 9.75 2.06 -11.23
N ALA A 209 8.66 2.82 -11.06
CA ALA A 209 7.51 2.36 -10.28
C ALA A 209 6.92 1.05 -10.82
N ALA A 210 7.03 0.83 -12.14
CA ALA A 210 6.60 -0.38 -12.82
C ALA A 210 7.37 -1.63 -12.35
N ASP A 211 8.69 -1.52 -12.07
CA ASP A 211 9.48 -2.65 -11.61
C ASP A 211 9.02 -3.18 -10.25
N VAL A 212 8.71 -2.26 -9.34
CA VAL A 212 8.16 -2.59 -8.03
C VAL A 212 6.75 -3.18 -8.17
N ALA A 213 5.93 -2.58 -9.03
CA ALA A 213 4.56 -3.03 -9.27
C ALA A 213 4.52 -4.46 -9.83
N HIS A 214 5.38 -4.79 -10.77
CA HIS A 214 5.49 -6.16 -11.33
C HIS A 214 5.89 -7.19 -10.26
N ARG A 215 6.74 -6.83 -9.30
CA ARG A 215 7.10 -7.73 -8.20
C ARG A 215 5.95 -7.94 -7.22
N VAL A 216 5.15 -6.91 -6.95
CA VAL A 216 3.94 -7.02 -6.12
C VAL A 216 2.93 -7.95 -6.79
N ASP A 217 2.67 -7.76 -8.09
CA ASP A 217 1.77 -8.61 -8.87
C ASP A 217 2.27 -10.08 -8.92
N ALA A 218 3.54 -10.29 -9.25
CA ALA A 218 4.13 -11.64 -9.26
C ALA A 218 4.03 -12.34 -7.89
N ALA A 219 4.26 -11.61 -6.79
CA ALA A 219 4.13 -12.17 -5.44
C ALA A 219 2.66 -12.52 -5.09
N ALA A 220 1.70 -11.77 -5.62
CA ALA A 220 0.28 -12.06 -5.43
C ALA A 220 -0.15 -13.36 -6.12
N GLN A 221 0.43 -13.66 -7.28
CA GLN A 221 0.13 -14.84 -8.10
C GLN A 221 0.76 -16.14 -7.58
N LEU A 222 1.68 -16.08 -6.62
CA LEU A 222 2.28 -17.28 -6.02
C LEU A 222 1.24 -18.10 -5.25
N SER A 223 1.46 -19.41 -5.21
CA SER A 223 0.63 -20.34 -4.44
C SER A 223 0.42 -19.89 -2.99
N PRO A 224 -0.66 -20.35 -2.32
CA PRO A 224 -0.94 -19.98 -0.93
C PRO A 224 0.22 -20.27 0.04
N GLN A 225 1.02 -21.28 -0.24
CA GLN A 225 2.15 -21.70 0.59
C GLN A 225 3.40 -20.83 0.39
N ALA A 226 3.49 -20.13 -0.73
CA ALA A 226 4.63 -19.29 -1.06
C ALA A 226 4.38 -17.84 -0.61
N CYS A 227 5.19 -17.36 0.31
CA CYS A 227 5.18 -15.97 0.77
C CYS A 227 6.58 -15.38 0.62
N VAL A 228 6.67 -14.32 -0.16
CA VAL A 228 7.91 -13.55 -0.36
C VAL A 228 8.02 -12.48 0.73
N GLY A 229 9.25 -12.19 1.17
CA GLY A 229 9.50 -11.16 2.18
C GLY A 229 10.89 -10.64 2.10
#